data_f2d5cfcae72525f149e51c72b46f6b9c
#
_entry.id   f2d5cfcae72525f149e51c72b46f6b9c
#
_cell.length_a   1.000
_cell.length_b   1.000
_cell.length_c   1.000
_cell.angle_alpha   90.00
_cell.angle_beta   90.00
_cell.angle_gamma   90.00
#
_symmetry.space_group_name_H-M   'P 1'
#
loop_
_entity.id
_entity.type
_entity.pdbx_description
1 polymer ?
#
loop_
_entity_poly.entity_id
_entity_poly.type
_entity_poly.pdbx_seq_one_letter_code
_entity_poly.pdbx_strand_id
1 'polypeptide(L)'
;MPEGSESWTVVADSGDVVIPVEAYLSHLQALDRSPTTIRTYATSLKLWFEFLDAVQLAWDEARAEHVSRFVAWLRAPADNVVVLEGGSARRSAATVNKHLAALFSFYDYHARNGVALAQALVTWRRSNRGGYRSFLHHVTASRPVATRPLRLRQSRRLVRTLTTDQVVCLVEACEHLRDRFLIVLLAETGLRIGQALGLRHSDFVSHKMELRIVPRPDNANGARAKTLEPATIPISAGLVRLYSAYMFDEYCELDSDYVFVNLFAEPYGEALRYQAVNQLVRRLRARTGIDFTLHMLRHSCATDLLRQGVGVDVVAKLLTHRSSTTTSQTYVHLDATDLRAELVRAGVFDGGAPS
;
A
#
# COMPACT_ATOMS: atom_id res chain seq x y z
N MET A 1 7.58 -18.98 -20.86
CA MET A 1 6.67 -18.18 -19.99
C MET A 1 5.82 -19.15 -19.21
N PRO A 2 5.69 -19.09 -17.90
CA PRO A 2 4.70 -19.89 -17.20
C PRO A 2 3.32 -19.44 -17.70
N GLU A 3 2.52 -20.39 -18.14
CA GLU A 3 1.13 -20.18 -18.57
C GLU A 3 0.36 -19.49 -17.43
N GLY A 4 -0.25 -18.33 -17.72
CA GLY A 4 -1.13 -17.61 -16.81
C GLY A 4 -0.56 -16.36 -16.12
N SER A 5 0.66 -15.89 -16.43
CA SER A 5 1.15 -14.63 -15.87
C SER A 5 0.52 -13.42 -16.60
N GLU A 6 -0.26 -12.60 -15.88
CA GLU A 6 -0.75 -11.32 -16.42
C GLU A 6 0.44 -10.43 -16.81
N SER A 7 0.56 -10.08 -18.10
CA SER A 7 1.48 -9.08 -18.61
C SER A 7 0.72 -7.81 -18.99
N TRP A 8 1.42 -6.68 -18.98
CA TRP A 8 0.86 -5.37 -19.30
C TRP A 8 1.76 -4.71 -20.33
N THR A 9 1.17 -4.19 -21.40
CA THR A 9 1.88 -3.37 -22.38
C THR A 9 1.16 -2.04 -22.60
N VAL A 10 1.79 -1.12 -23.30
CA VAL A 10 1.19 0.14 -23.76
C VAL A 10 1.08 0.09 -25.28
N VAL A 11 -0.12 0.38 -25.77
CA VAL A 11 -0.44 0.44 -27.19
C VAL A 11 -0.70 1.89 -27.55
N ALA A 12 -0.11 2.37 -28.63
CA ALA A 12 -0.35 3.68 -29.22
C ALA A 12 -1.74 3.75 -29.87
N ASP A 13 -2.21 4.95 -30.21
CA ASP A 13 -3.49 5.14 -30.87
C ASP A 13 -3.55 4.48 -32.25
N SER A 14 -2.39 4.24 -32.90
CA SER A 14 -2.25 3.46 -34.14
C SER A 14 -2.55 1.97 -33.97
N GLY A 15 -2.62 1.45 -32.73
CA GLY A 15 -2.73 0.02 -32.44
C GLY A 15 -1.37 -0.67 -32.24
N ASP A 16 -0.26 0.03 -32.45
CA ASP A 16 1.08 -0.54 -32.33
C ASP A 16 1.57 -0.55 -30.87
N VAL A 17 2.36 -1.57 -30.53
CA VAL A 17 3.00 -1.64 -29.21
C VAL A 17 4.10 -0.60 -29.11
N VAL A 18 4.13 0.14 -28.01
CA VAL A 18 5.18 1.12 -27.72
C VAL A 18 6.45 0.38 -27.28
N ILE A 19 7.32 0.07 -28.21
CA ILE A 19 8.51 -0.78 -28.04
C ILE A 19 9.38 -0.39 -26.83
N PRO A 20 9.76 0.90 -26.60
CA PRO A 20 10.57 1.25 -25.43
C PRO A 20 9.87 0.95 -24.10
N VAL A 21 8.54 1.06 -24.05
CA VAL A 21 7.77 0.72 -22.85
C VAL A 21 7.74 -0.78 -22.64
N GLU A 22 7.50 -1.55 -23.71
CA GLU A 22 7.49 -3.01 -23.67
C GLU A 22 8.84 -3.57 -23.18
N ALA A 23 9.95 -3.09 -23.69
CA ALA A 23 11.30 -3.48 -23.25
C ALA A 23 11.50 -3.23 -21.76
N TYR A 24 11.04 -2.08 -21.25
CA TYR A 24 11.14 -1.75 -19.84
C TYR A 24 10.22 -2.59 -18.95
N LEU A 25 8.96 -2.82 -19.36
CA LEU A 25 8.02 -3.64 -18.58
C LEU A 25 8.45 -5.10 -18.52
N SER A 26 8.98 -5.65 -19.62
CA SER A 26 9.59 -6.97 -19.67
C SER A 26 10.80 -7.08 -18.73
N HIS A 27 11.64 -6.05 -18.65
CA HIS A 27 12.73 -5.99 -17.68
C HIS A 27 12.21 -6.02 -16.24
N LEU A 28 11.13 -5.27 -15.91
CA LEU A 28 10.54 -5.31 -14.58
C LEU A 28 9.97 -6.69 -14.25
N GLN A 29 9.41 -7.40 -15.23
CA GLN A 29 8.91 -8.75 -15.07
C GLN A 29 10.07 -9.72 -14.80
N ALA A 30 11.17 -9.62 -15.53
CA ALA A 30 12.38 -10.41 -15.30
C ALA A 30 13.03 -10.15 -13.93
N LEU A 31 12.76 -9.00 -13.30
CA LEU A 31 13.15 -8.67 -11.92
C LEU A 31 12.11 -9.08 -10.87
N ASP A 32 11.16 -9.95 -11.19
CA ASP A 32 10.09 -10.42 -10.31
C ASP A 32 9.28 -9.27 -9.64
N ARG A 33 9.12 -8.14 -10.35
CA ARG A 33 8.27 -7.06 -9.84
C ARG A 33 6.81 -7.49 -9.85
N SER A 34 6.08 -7.10 -8.81
CA SER A 34 4.67 -7.49 -8.70
C SER A 34 3.85 -7.01 -9.91
N PRO A 35 2.90 -7.81 -10.45
CA PRO A 35 2.01 -7.41 -11.55
C PRO A 35 1.31 -6.08 -11.30
N THR A 36 0.90 -5.79 -10.07
CA THR A 36 0.32 -4.49 -9.68
C THR A 36 1.31 -3.32 -9.88
N THR A 37 2.61 -3.55 -9.66
CA THR A 37 3.65 -2.55 -9.92
C THR A 37 3.80 -2.34 -11.42
N ILE A 38 3.88 -3.43 -12.20
CA ILE A 38 4.01 -3.39 -13.66
C ILE A 38 2.79 -2.66 -14.26
N ARG A 39 1.57 -3.04 -13.88
CA ARG A 39 0.33 -2.35 -14.29
C ARG A 39 0.35 -0.86 -13.96
N THR A 40 0.80 -0.51 -12.75
CA THR A 40 0.89 0.89 -12.33
C THR A 40 1.88 1.68 -13.19
N TYR A 41 3.00 1.06 -13.55
CA TYR A 41 4.02 1.68 -14.38
C TYR A 41 3.54 1.78 -15.83
N ALA A 42 2.93 0.73 -16.39
CA ALA A 42 2.29 0.77 -17.71
C ALA A 42 1.27 1.91 -17.80
N THR A 43 0.35 2.02 -16.83
CA THR A 43 -0.63 3.12 -16.78
C THR A 43 0.03 4.51 -16.70
N SER A 44 1.13 4.61 -15.97
CA SER A 44 1.85 5.89 -15.84
C SER A 44 2.59 6.27 -17.12
N LEU A 45 3.18 5.29 -17.78
CA LEU A 45 3.90 5.48 -19.05
C LEU A 45 2.92 5.73 -20.20
N LYS A 46 1.73 5.08 -20.21
CA LYS A 46 0.66 5.42 -21.14
C LYS A 46 0.37 6.92 -21.12
N LEU A 47 0.13 7.50 -19.95
CA LEU A 47 -0.12 8.94 -19.80
C LEU A 47 1.07 9.81 -20.27
N TRP A 48 2.29 9.32 -20.09
CA TRP A 48 3.47 10.04 -20.58
C TRP A 48 3.54 10.05 -22.09
N PHE A 49 3.30 8.92 -22.75
CA PHE A 49 3.32 8.81 -24.20
C PHE A 49 2.13 9.55 -24.84
N GLU A 50 0.94 9.55 -24.25
CA GLU A 50 -0.18 10.42 -24.64
C GLU A 50 0.21 11.91 -24.59
N PHE A 51 0.94 12.34 -23.56
CA PHE A 51 1.45 13.69 -23.47
C PHE A 51 2.49 14.00 -24.55
N LEU A 52 3.43 13.08 -24.78
CA LEU A 52 4.47 13.26 -25.80
C LEU A 52 3.87 13.36 -27.21
N ASP A 53 2.88 12.55 -27.50
CA ASP A 53 2.14 12.60 -28.77
C ASP A 53 1.42 13.94 -28.93
N ALA A 54 0.72 14.40 -27.89
CA ALA A 54 0.03 15.71 -27.89
C ALA A 54 0.97 16.89 -28.14
N VAL A 55 2.26 16.77 -27.77
CA VAL A 55 3.27 17.83 -28.00
C VAL A 55 4.19 17.51 -29.19
N GLN A 56 3.94 16.43 -29.92
CA GLN A 56 4.70 15.97 -31.08
C GLN A 56 6.21 15.85 -30.79
N LEU A 57 6.55 15.17 -29.67
CA LEU A 57 7.91 15.00 -29.20
C LEU A 57 8.28 13.52 -29.12
N ALA A 58 9.43 13.14 -29.66
CA ALA A 58 9.98 11.80 -29.48
C ALA A 58 10.37 11.56 -28.02
N TRP A 59 10.16 10.33 -27.53
CA TRP A 59 10.37 10.01 -26.09
C TRP A 59 11.85 10.16 -25.67
N ASP A 60 12.80 9.91 -26.59
CA ASP A 60 14.23 10.02 -26.36
C ASP A 60 14.77 11.46 -26.48
N GLU A 61 13.97 12.39 -27.00
CA GLU A 61 14.26 13.82 -27.03
C GLU A 61 13.75 14.57 -25.81
N ALA A 62 13.05 13.88 -24.90
CA ALA A 62 12.43 14.50 -23.74
C ALA A 62 13.48 15.04 -22.74
N ARG A 63 13.27 16.27 -22.25
CA ARG A 63 14.11 16.98 -21.29
C ARG A 63 13.35 17.32 -20.01
N ALA A 64 14.04 17.82 -19.00
CA ALA A 64 13.44 18.19 -17.71
C ALA A 64 12.29 19.21 -17.83
N GLU A 65 12.35 20.13 -18.81
CA GLU A 65 11.27 21.06 -19.11
C GLU A 65 9.98 20.37 -19.55
N HIS A 66 10.08 19.31 -20.38
CA HIS A 66 8.93 18.52 -20.80
C HIS A 66 8.32 17.77 -19.64
N VAL A 67 9.13 17.27 -18.69
CA VAL A 67 8.62 16.65 -17.45
C VAL A 67 7.86 17.69 -16.61
N SER A 68 8.32 18.94 -16.55
CA SER A 68 7.60 20.01 -15.86
C SER A 68 6.25 20.33 -16.54
N ARG A 69 6.21 20.36 -17.87
CA ARG A 69 4.97 20.51 -18.66
C ARG A 69 4.02 19.33 -18.47
N PHE A 70 4.54 18.10 -18.40
CA PHE A 70 3.75 16.92 -18.08
C PHE A 70 3.11 17.00 -16.69
N VAL A 71 3.83 17.51 -15.67
CA VAL A 71 3.26 17.76 -14.36
C VAL A 71 2.09 18.74 -14.42
N ALA A 72 2.21 19.84 -15.20
CA ALA A 72 1.13 20.77 -15.42
C ALA A 72 -0.05 20.11 -16.14
N TRP A 73 0.21 19.33 -17.18
CA TRP A 73 -0.81 18.58 -17.92
C TRP A 73 -1.55 17.57 -17.04
N LEU A 74 -0.84 16.82 -16.19
CA LEU A 74 -1.45 15.90 -15.23
C LEU A 74 -2.37 16.60 -14.21
N ARG A 75 -2.13 17.86 -13.92
CA ARG A 75 -2.89 18.67 -12.95
C ARG A 75 -3.97 19.52 -13.59
N ALA A 76 -3.90 19.75 -14.90
CA ALA A 76 -4.92 20.47 -15.63
C ALA A 76 -6.28 19.77 -15.51
N PRO A 77 -7.40 20.49 -15.42
CA PRO A 77 -8.72 19.91 -15.51
C PRO A 77 -8.90 19.23 -16.88
N ALA A 78 -9.83 18.31 -17.00
CA ALA A 78 -10.20 17.77 -18.31
C ALA A 78 -10.83 18.86 -19.16
N ASP A 79 -10.63 18.84 -20.47
CA ASP A 79 -11.05 19.88 -21.43
C ASP A 79 -12.56 20.18 -21.39
N ASN A 80 -13.37 19.22 -20.91
CA ASN A 80 -14.82 19.32 -20.77
C ASN A 80 -15.30 19.72 -19.36
N VAL A 81 -14.39 20.10 -18.46
CA VAL A 81 -14.73 20.49 -17.07
C VAL A 81 -14.51 21.98 -16.88
N VAL A 82 -15.57 22.72 -16.65
CA VAL A 82 -15.51 24.12 -16.19
C VAL A 82 -15.07 24.10 -14.73
N VAL A 83 -13.85 24.60 -14.47
CA VAL A 83 -13.34 24.77 -13.10
C VAL A 83 -13.87 26.09 -12.56
N LEU A 84 -14.72 26.02 -11.54
CA LEU A 84 -15.09 27.21 -10.76
C LEU A 84 -13.87 27.71 -9.99
N GLU A 85 -13.76 29.02 -9.75
CA GLU A 85 -12.64 29.60 -8.99
C GLU A 85 -12.44 28.87 -7.67
N GLY A 86 -11.21 28.41 -7.44
CA GLY A 86 -10.85 27.57 -6.28
C GLY A 86 -10.85 26.06 -6.52
N GLY A 87 -11.10 25.59 -7.75
CA GLY A 87 -11.11 24.17 -8.11
C GLY A 87 -9.76 23.48 -7.83
N SER A 88 -9.83 22.30 -7.20
CA SER A 88 -8.66 21.48 -6.92
C SER A 88 -8.08 20.90 -8.21
N ALA A 89 -6.75 20.78 -8.27
CA ALA A 89 -6.07 20.11 -9.37
C ALA A 89 -6.65 18.70 -9.61
N ARG A 90 -6.82 18.29 -10.88
CA ARG A 90 -7.36 16.97 -11.29
C ARG A 90 -6.69 15.80 -10.58
N ARG A 91 -5.36 15.88 -10.37
CA ARG A 91 -4.60 14.84 -9.67
C ARG A 91 -3.85 15.41 -8.48
N SER A 92 -3.86 14.69 -7.35
CA SER A 92 -3.12 15.09 -6.16
C SER A 92 -1.60 15.01 -6.38
N ALA A 93 -0.83 15.76 -5.58
CA ALA A 93 0.64 15.70 -5.60
C ALA A 93 1.18 14.28 -5.38
N ALA A 94 0.50 13.46 -4.58
CA ALA A 94 0.84 12.06 -4.36
C ALA A 94 0.72 11.23 -5.65
N THR A 95 -0.39 11.43 -6.39
CA THR A 95 -0.66 10.76 -7.67
C THR A 95 0.36 11.19 -8.73
N VAL A 96 0.64 12.48 -8.84
CA VAL A 96 1.65 12.99 -9.76
C VAL A 96 3.04 12.42 -9.45
N ASN A 97 3.44 12.41 -8.18
CA ASN A 97 4.72 11.82 -7.76
C ASN A 97 4.82 10.31 -8.07
N LYS A 98 3.71 9.58 -8.06
CA LYS A 98 3.64 8.18 -8.46
C LYS A 98 3.94 8.04 -9.97
N HIS A 99 3.35 8.88 -10.82
CA HIS A 99 3.62 8.89 -12.27
C HIS A 99 5.09 9.29 -12.55
N LEU A 100 5.60 10.31 -11.87
CA LEU A 100 7.00 10.70 -11.98
C LEU A 100 7.96 9.58 -11.54
N ALA A 101 7.59 8.77 -10.53
CA ALA A 101 8.40 7.64 -10.11
C ALA A 101 8.54 6.57 -11.19
N ALA A 102 7.47 6.26 -11.92
CA ALA A 102 7.49 5.33 -13.04
C ALA A 102 8.32 5.92 -14.21
N LEU A 103 8.10 7.19 -14.52
CA LEU A 103 8.78 7.92 -15.59
C LEU A 103 10.30 7.93 -15.37
N PHE A 104 10.77 8.35 -14.20
CA PHE A 104 12.21 8.38 -13.92
C PHE A 104 12.84 6.98 -13.87
N SER A 105 12.09 5.95 -13.46
CA SER A 105 12.57 4.58 -13.49
C SER A 105 12.69 4.05 -14.93
N PHE A 106 11.78 4.44 -15.81
CA PHE A 106 11.83 4.14 -17.25
C PHE A 106 13.07 4.79 -17.90
N TYR A 107 13.30 6.07 -17.69
CA TYR A 107 14.46 6.76 -18.25
C TYR A 107 15.79 6.28 -17.65
N ASP A 108 15.83 5.92 -16.35
CA ASP A 108 17.02 5.32 -15.73
C ASP A 108 17.39 3.98 -16.39
N TYR A 109 16.39 3.15 -16.72
CA TYR A 109 16.59 1.90 -17.45
C TYR A 109 17.18 2.16 -18.85
N HIS A 110 16.59 3.05 -19.63
CA HIS A 110 17.06 3.35 -20.98
C HIS A 110 18.42 4.06 -20.99
N ALA A 111 18.70 4.92 -20.03
CA ALA A 111 20.02 5.55 -19.87
C ALA A 111 21.13 4.52 -19.63
N ARG A 112 20.84 3.47 -18.85
CA ARG A 112 21.78 2.35 -18.61
C ARG A 112 21.95 1.44 -19.83
N ASN A 113 20.97 1.42 -20.72
CA ASN A 113 21.02 0.67 -21.97
C ASN A 113 21.50 1.51 -23.17
N GLY A 114 22.19 2.63 -22.91
CA GLY A 114 22.91 3.38 -23.96
C GLY A 114 22.12 4.49 -24.66
N VAL A 115 20.90 4.81 -24.21
CA VAL A 115 20.13 5.95 -24.75
C VAL A 115 20.68 7.25 -24.16
N ALA A 116 21.55 7.93 -24.92
CA ALA A 116 22.32 9.08 -24.45
C ALA A 116 21.45 10.25 -23.95
N LEU A 117 20.32 10.54 -24.60
CA LEU A 117 19.42 11.62 -24.24
C LEU A 117 18.63 11.33 -22.95
N ALA A 118 18.35 10.07 -22.63
CA ALA A 118 17.75 9.68 -21.35
C ALA A 118 18.65 10.04 -20.15
N GLN A 119 19.96 10.14 -20.35
CA GLN A 119 20.90 10.53 -19.28
C GLN A 119 20.67 11.97 -18.79
N ALA A 120 20.14 12.87 -19.61
CA ALA A 120 19.82 14.24 -19.22
C ALA A 120 18.69 14.33 -18.17
N LEU A 121 17.84 13.29 -18.07
CA LEU A 121 16.75 13.22 -17.08
C LEU A 121 17.17 12.55 -15.77
N VAL A 122 18.37 11.93 -15.72
CA VAL A 122 18.90 11.27 -14.54
C VAL A 122 19.96 12.18 -13.92
N THR A 123 19.62 12.82 -12.81
CA THR A 123 20.59 13.61 -12.06
C THR A 123 21.26 12.76 -10.99
N TRP A 124 22.59 12.74 -11.01
CA TRP A 124 23.41 12.05 -10.02
C TRP A 124 23.84 13.05 -8.94
N ARG A 125 23.42 12.86 -7.70
CA ARG A 125 23.91 13.63 -6.55
C ARG A 125 24.83 12.78 -5.70
N ARG A 126 25.97 13.31 -5.31
CA ARG A 126 26.76 12.75 -4.21
C ARG A 126 25.91 12.84 -2.94
N SER A 127 25.78 11.72 -2.25
CA SER A 127 25.03 11.65 -1.00
C SER A 127 25.74 12.48 0.08
N ASN A 128 25.28 13.73 0.25
CA ASN A 128 25.74 14.59 1.34
C ASN A 128 24.67 14.56 2.46
N ARG A 129 24.41 13.37 3.03
CA ARG A 129 23.57 13.24 4.22
C ARG A 129 24.40 13.52 5.45
N GLY A 130 24.22 14.71 6.04
CA GLY A 130 24.60 14.99 7.42
C GLY A 130 23.84 14.04 8.34
N GLY A 131 24.48 12.96 8.77
CA GLY A 131 23.98 11.94 9.66
C GLY A 131 25.12 11.00 10.00
N TYR A 132 24.88 10.08 10.93
CA TYR A 132 25.86 9.07 11.37
C TYR A 132 26.70 8.53 10.21
N ARG A 133 28.02 8.72 10.27
CA ARG A 133 29.00 8.21 9.31
C ARG A 133 29.45 6.85 9.80
N SER A 134 29.12 5.79 9.06
CA SER A 134 29.65 4.46 9.32
C SER A 134 31.18 4.45 9.13
N PHE A 135 31.89 3.56 9.80
CA PHE A 135 33.35 3.42 9.73
C PHE A 135 33.87 3.32 8.28
N LEU A 136 33.10 2.70 7.38
CA LEU A 136 33.45 2.56 5.94
C LEU A 136 32.89 3.68 5.05
N HIS A 137 32.43 4.79 5.60
CA HIS A 137 31.86 5.90 4.84
C HIS A 137 32.82 6.46 3.77
N HIS A 138 34.15 6.46 4.03
CA HIS A 138 35.16 6.91 3.08
C HIS A 138 35.23 6.02 1.83
N VAL A 139 34.90 4.73 1.92
CA VAL A 139 34.87 3.79 0.79
C VAL A 139 33.57 3.89 -0.01
N THR A 140 32.46 4.22 0.63
CA THR A 140 31.12 4.29 0.01
C THR A 140 30.67 5.69 -0.37
N ALA A 141 31.36 6.74 0.14
CA ALA A 141 30.99 8.16 -0.05
C ALA A 141 31.05 8.66 -1.49
N SER A 142 31.73 7.94 -2.38
CA SER A 142 31.96 8.35 -3.77
C SER A 142 30.96 7.79 -4.77
N ARG A 143 30.02 6.92 -4.35
CA ARG A 143 28.99 6.42 -5.28
C ARG A 143 27.86 7.45 -5.43
N PRO A 144 27.70 8.04 -6.62
CA PRO A 144 26.60 8.97 -6.87
C PRO A 144 25.27 8.19 -6.77
N VAL A 145 24.31 8.77 -6.05
CA VAL A 145 22.94 8.23 -5.94
C VAL A 145 22.08 8.98 -6.92
N ALA A 146 21.39 8.24 -7.79
CA ALA A 146 20.40 8.82 -8.68
C ALA A 146 19.31 9.53 -7.87
N THR A 147 19.17 10.84 -8.06
CA THR A 147 18.12 11.64 -7.42
C THR A 147 17.07 12.00 -8.45
N ARG A 148 15.82 11.92 -8.06
CA ARG A 148 14.69 12.37 -8.89
C ARG A 148 14.75 13.90 -8.97
N PRO A 149 14.90 14.48 -10.16
CA PRO A 149 15.04 15.93 -10.32
C PRO A 149 13.77 16.70 -9.96
N LEU A 150 12.61 16.06 -10.07
CA LEU A 150 11.30 16.64 -9.81
C LEU A 150 10.49 15.78 -8.84
N ARG A 151 10.07 16.40 -7.73
CA ARG A 151 9.13 15.83 -6.76
C ARG A 151 8.28 16.94 -6.18
N LEU A 152 6.97 16.81 -6.29
CA LEU A 152 6.04 17.76 -5.67
C LEU A 152 6.06 17.61 -4.16
N ARG A 153 6.02 18.74 -3.44
CA ARG A 153 5.81 18.74 -1.99
C ARG A 153 4.45 18.12 -1.69
N GLN A 154 4.42 17.22 -0.73
CA GLN A 154 3.19 16.67 -0.20
C GLN A 154 3.02 17.17 1.23
N SER A 155 1.85 17.72 1.53
CA SER A 155 1.49 17.90 2.94
C SER A 155 1.38 16.51 3.58
N ARG A 156 2.01 16.31 4.74
CA ARG A 156 1.77 15.11 5.53
C ARG A 156 0.28 15.11 5.92
N ARG A 157 -0.47 14.18 5.35
CA ARG A 157 -1.83 13.93 5.84
C ARG A 157 -1.70 13.23 7.18
N LEU A 158 -2.40 13.75 8.19
CA LEU A 158 -2.58 13.03 9.43
C LEU A 158 -3.17 11.66 9.14
N VAL A 159 -2.63 10.66 9.78
CA VAL A 159 -3.13 9.28 9.66
C VAL A 159 -4.50 9.25 10.32
N ARG A 160 -5.55 8.95 9.55
CA ARG A 160 -6.90 8.79 10.09
C ARG A 160 -6.99 7.41 10.75
N THR A 161 -7.44 7.39 11.98
CA THR A 161 -7.72 6.20 12.77
C THR A 161 -9.21 6.13 13.09
N LEU A 162 -9.68 4.96 13.48
CA LEU A 162 -11.02 4.72 14.01
C LEU A 162 -10.93 4.66 15.53
N THR A 163 -11.95 5.13 16.23
CA THR A 163 -12.11 4.90 17.66
C THR A 163 -12.58 3.46 17.91
N THR A 164 -12.40 2.98 19.14
CA THR A 164 -12.91 1.66 19.56
C THR A 164 -14.39 1.52 19.30
N ASP A 165 -15.19 2.53 19.64
CA ASP A 165 -16.65 2.53 19.43
C ASP A 165 -17.03 2.46 17.95
N GLN A 166 -16.26 3.14 17.09
CA GLN A 166 -16.45 3.04 15.63
C GLN A 166 -16.14 1.64 15.11
N VAL A 167 -15.11 0.99 15.63
CA VAL A 167 -14.79 -0.41 15.26
C VAL A 167 -15.89 -1.34 15.73
N VAL A 168 -16.41 -1.19 16.96
CA VAL A 168 -17.53 -1.97 17.49
C VAL A 168 -18.76 -1.78 16.61
N CYS A 169 -19.12 -0.54 16.28
CA CYS A 169 -20.25 -0.24 15.40
C CYS A 169 -20.11 -0.90 14.01
N LEU A 170 -18.92 -0.91 13.42
CA LEU A 170 -18.66 -1.60 12.16
C LEU A 170 -18.83 -3.12 12.27
N VAL A 171 -18.38 -3.72 13.38
CA VAL A 171 -18.51 -5.16 13.65
C VAL A 171 -19.97 -5.54 13.84
N GLU A 172 -20.75 -4.76 14.58
CA GLU A 172 -22.18 -4.97 14.82
C GLU A 172 -23.02 -4.80 13.55
N ALA A 173 -22.61 -3.90 12.65
CA ALA A 173 -23.25 -3.69 11.36
C ALA A 173 -23.00 -4.81 10.34
N CYS A 174 -22.13 -5.77 10.63
CA CYS A 174 -21.91 -6.96 9.80
C CYS A 174 -23.06 -7.95 9.97
N GLU A 175 -23.75 -8.30 8.87
CA GLU A 175 -24.84 -9.28 8.85
C GLU A 175 -24.34 -10.72 8.94
N HIS A 176 -23.13 -10.98 8.42
CA HIS A 176 -22.56 -12.31 8.28
C HIS A 176 -21.34 -12.48 9.19
N LEU A 177 -21.17 -13.70 9.72
CA LEU A 177 -20.02 -14.05 10.57
C LEU A 177 -18.70 -13.96 9.82
N ARG A 178 -18.67 -14.33 8.53
CA ARG A 178 -17.49 -14.14 7.67
C ARG A 178 -17.03 -12.69 7.66
N ASP A 179 -17.96 -11.76 7.42
CA ASP A 179 -17.65 -10.34 7.28
C ASP A 179 -17.25 -9.76 8.65
N ARG A 180 -17.95 -10.16 9.72
CA ARG A 180 -17.62 -9.81 11.11
C ARG A 180 -16.22 -10.30 11.49
N PHE A 181 -15.93 -11.56 11.19
CA PHE A 181 -14.61 -12.15 11.46
C PHE A 181 -13.50 -11.42 10.71
N LEU A 182 -13.70 -11.07 9.44
CA LEU A 182 -12.74 -10.30 8.67
C LEU A 182 -12.43 -8.92 9.29
N ILE A 183 -13.47 -8.17 9.71
CA ILE A 183 -13.28 -6.84 10.32
C ILE A 183 -12.56 -6.96 11.67
N VAL A 184 -12.98 -7.91 12.54
CA VAL A 184 -12.33 -8.15 13.83
C VAL A 184 -10.86 -8.58 13.66
N LEU A 185 -10.60 -9.52 12.75
CA LEU A 185 -9.25 -9.97 12.42
C LEU A 185 -8.36 -8.79 12.01
N LEU A 186 -8.83 -7.93 11.11
CA LEU A 186 -8.06 -6.77 10.65
C LEU A 186 -7.85 -5.72 11.75
N ALA A 187 -8.85 -5.52 12.62
CA ALA A 187 -8.78 -4.57 13.73
C ALA A 187 -7.83 -5.04 14.83
N GLU A 188 -7.86 -6.33 15.16
CA GLU A 188 -7.03 -6.90 16.23
C GLU A 188 -5.56 -7.09 15.79
N THR A 189 -5.35 -7.64 14.60
CA THR A 189 -3.99 -8.02 14.15
C THR A 189 -3.29 -6.95 13.33
N GLY A 190 -4.03 -5.98 12.81
CA GLY A 190 -3.50 -5.00 11.89
C GLY A 190 -2.99 -5.57 10.57
N LEU A 191 -3.41 -6.77 10.17
CA LEU A 191 -3.01 -7.38 8.90
C LEU A 191 -3.39 -6.51 7.70
N ARG A 192 -2.59 -6.60 6.64
CA ARG A 192 -3.02 -6.06 5.34
C ARG A 192 -4.09 -6.95 4.75
N ILE A 193 -5.06 -6.36 4.05
CA ILE A 193 -6.14 -7.13 3.43
C ILE A 193 -5.63 -8.26 2.52
N GLY A 194 -4.54 -8.05 1.77
CA GLY A 194 -3.94 -9.10 0.95
C GLY A 194 -3.34 -10.26 1.77
N GLN A 195 -2.91 -10.00 3.01
CA GLN A 195 -2.49 -11.06 3.93
C GLN A 195 -3.69 -11.84 4.47
N ALA A 196 -4.75 -11.13 4.89
CA ALA A 196 -5.99 -11.76 5.37
C ALA A 196 -6.66 -12.63 4.30
N LEU A 197 -6.80 -12.13 3.07
CA LEU A 197 -7.42 -12.88 1.98
C LEU A 197 -6.57 -14.07 1.47
N GLY A 198 -5.29 -14.13 1.80
CA GLY A 198 -4.40 -15.25 1.48
C GLY A 198 -4.32 -16.29 2.58
N LEU A 199 -5.04 -16.14 3.70
CA LEU A 199 -5.00 -17.09 4.82
C LEU A 199 -5.64 -18.43 4.44
N ARG A 200 -5.00 -19.49 4.91
CA ARG A 200 -5.50 -20.85 4.85
C ARG A 200 -5.94 -21.33 6.25
N HIS A 201 -6.78 -22.35 6.31
CA HIS A 201 -7.15 -22.96 7.59
C HIS A 201 -5.94 -23.48 8.37
N SER A 202 -4.94 -24.01 7.68
CA SER A 202 -3.67 -24.45 8.26
C SER A 202 -2.83 -23.34 8.89
N ASP A 203 -3.12 -22.07 8.59
CA ASP A 203 -2.43 -20.93 9.20
C ASP A 203 -2.98 -20.58 10.59
N PHE A 204 -4.20 -21.05 10.93
CA PHE A 204 -4.80 -20.89 12.25
C PHE A 204 -4.37 -22.00 13.19
N VAL A 205 -3.55 -21.67 14.16
CA VAL A 205 -3.11 -22.60 15.21
C VAL A 205 -3.90 -22.33 16.48
N SER A 206 -5.20 -22.69 16.46
CA SER A 206 -6.18 -22.31 17.48
C SER A 206 -5.78 -22.72 18.90
N HIS A 207 -5.17 -23.91 19.10
CA HIS A 207 -4.72 -24.39 20.40
C HIS A 207 -3.54 -23.61 20.98
N LYS A 208 -2.78 -22.87 20.15
CA LYS A 208 -1.71 -21.98 20.58
C LYS A 208 -2.13 -20.52 20.56
N MET A 209 -3.33 -20.20 20.08
CA MET A 209 -3.78 -18.83 19.83
C MET A 209 -2.78 -18.05 18.96
N GLU A 210 -2.36 -18.68 17.86
CA GLU A 210 -1.39 -18.13 16.92
C GLU A 210 -1.96 -18.12 15.51
N LEU A 211 -1.56 -17.12 14.73
CA LEU A 211 -1.86 -16.99 13.31
C LEU A 211 -0.54 -16.91 12.54
N ARG A 212 -0.36 -17.79 11.57
CA ARG A 212 0.79 -17.80 10.67
C ARG A 212 0.49 -16.95 9.43
N ILE A 213 1.38 -16.05 9.12
CA ILE A 213 1.30 -15.21 7.91
C ILE A 213 2.32 -15.76 6.92
N VAL A 214 1.85 -16.57 6.00
CA VAL A 214 2.69 -17.23 4.99
C VAL A 214 2.53 -16.51 3.66
N PRO A 215 3.61 -15.90 3.11
CA PRO A 215 3.57 -15.32 1.77
C PRO A 215 3.38 -16.42 0.72
N ARG A 216 2.31 -16.33 -0.06
CA ARG A 216 2.01 -17.25 -1.17
C ARG A 216 1.88 -16.45 -2.47
N PRO A 217 2.62 -16.81 -3.53
CA PRO A 217 2.55 -16.13 -4.83
C PRO A 217 1.35 -16.58 -5.69
N ASP A 218 0.81 -17.75 -5.39
CA ASP A 218 -0.14 -18.53 -6.18
C ASP A 218 -1.59 -18.47 -5.68
N ASN A 219 -1.95 -17.43 -4.93
CA ASN A 219 -3.33 -17.28 -4.44
C ASN A 219 -4.31 -17.10 -5.59
N ALA A 220 -5.31 -17.98 -5.69
CA ALA A 220 -6.35 -17.99 -6.73
C ALA A 220 -7.16 -16.67 -6.82
N ASN A 221 -7.28 -15.93 -5.71
CA ASN A 221 -7.92 -14.62 -5.65
C ASN A 221 -6.98 -13.44 -5.96
N GLY A 222 -5.73 -13.71 -6.35
CA GLY A 222 -4.71 -12.70 -6.60
C GLY A 222 -4.22 -11.95 -5.34
N ALA A 223 -4.57 -12.43 -4.14
CA ALA A 223 -4.11 -11.84 -2.89
C ALA A 223 -2.59 -11.98 -2.73
N ARG A 224 -1.92 -10.90 -2.33
CA ARG A 224 -0.47 -10.88 -2.16
C ARG A 224 -0.06 -10.26 -0.83
N ALA A 225 0.83 -10.94 -0.13
CA ALA A 225 1.56 -10.36 0.98
C ALA A 225 2.71 -9.50 0.44
N LYS A 226 2.86 -8.26 0.93
CA LYS A 226 4.03 -7.42 0.58
C LYS A 226 5.32 -7.88 1.26
N THR A 227 5.22 -8.72 2.29
CA THR A 227 6.34 -9.33 3.00
C THR A 227 6.69 -10.65 2.32
N LEU A 228 7.97 -10.90 2.13
CA LEU A 228 8.49 -12.17 1.57
C LEU A 228 8.80 -13.20 2.67
N GLU A 229 8.87 -12.76 3.93
CA GLU A 229 9.19 -13.61 5.06
C GLU A 229 7.91 -14.03 5.80
N PRO A 230 7.78 -15.30 6.19
CA PRO A 230 6.68 -15.75 7.03
C PRO A 230 6.79 -15.10 8.42
N ALA A 231 5.66 -14.91 9.07
CA ALA A 231 5.59 -14.39 10.43
C ALA A 231 4.50 -15.14 11.21
N THR A 232 4.69 -15.28 12.51
CA THR A 232 3.66 -15.78 13.42
C THR A 232 3.28 -14.65 14.37
N ILE A 233 1.99 -14.42 14.52
CA ILE A 233 1.46 -13.38 15.43
C ILE A 233 0.47 -14.01 16.40
N PRO A 234 0.43 -13.55 17.66
CA PRO A 234 -0.57 -13.99 18.63
C PRO A 234 -1.95 -13.43 18.26
N ILE A 235 -2.99 -14.19 18.58
CA ILE A 235 -4.38 -13.80 18.44
C ILE A 235 -5.15 -14.06 19.73
N SER A 236 -6.24 -13.31 19.95
CA SER A 236 -7.05 -13.46 21.16
C SER A 236 -7.92 -14.72 21.14
N ALA A 237 -8.28 -15.20 22.32
CA ALA A 237 -9.27 -16.27 22.46
C ALA A 237 -10.64 -15.85 21.87
N GLY A 238 -10.96 -14.56 21.90
CA GLY A 238 -12.18 -14.00 21.25
C GLY A 238 -12.19 -14.22 19.75
N LEU A 239 -11.06 -13.94 19.10
CA LEU A 239 -10.90 -14.13 17.66
C LEU A 239 -10.96 -15.62 17.28
N VAL A 240 -10.37 -16.50 18.10
CA VAL A 240 -10.46 -17.97 17.90
C VAL A 240 -11.92 -18.44 18.00
N ARG A 241 -12.68 -17.97 19.00
CA ARG A 241 -14.10 -18.30 19.12
C ARG A 241 -14.91 -17.81 17.92
N LEU A 242 -14.65 -16.58 17.46
CA LEU A 242 -15.34 -16.04 16.29
C LEU A 242 -15.00 -16.81 15.00
N TYR A 243 -13.74 -17.24 14.85
CA TYR A 243 -13.35 -18.15 13.78
C TYR A 243 -14.10 -19.47 13.84
N SER A 244 -14.18 -20.09 15.03
CA SER A 244 -14.91 -21.35 15.22
C SER A 244 -16.40 -21.21 14.91
N ALA A 245 -17.05 -20.12 15.37
CA ALA A 245 -18.45 -19.84 15.05
C ALA A 245 -18.66 -19.66 13.54
N TYR A 246 -17.78 -18.91 12.88
CA TYR A 246 -17.81 -18.74 11.42
C TYR A 246 -17.68 -20.08 10.69
N MET A 247 -16.77 -20.97 11.14
CA MET A 247 -16.60 -22.29 10.54
C MET A 247 -17.84 -23.19 10.73
N PHE A 248 -18.45 -23.13 11.90
CA PHE A 248 -19.58 -23.98 12.24
C PHE A 248 -20.90 -23.50 11.62
N ASP A 249 -21.17 -22.18 11.67
CA ASP A 249 -22.48 -21.63 11.33
C ASP A 249 -22.62 -21.22 9.85
N GLU A 250 -21.53 -20.81 9.18
CA GLU A 250 -21.60 -20.29 7.80
C GLU A 250 -20.71 -21.04 6.80
N TYR A 251 -19.51 -21.45 7.21
CA TYR A 251 -18.59 -22.16 6.31
C TYR A 251 -19.05 -23.60 6.08
N CYS A 252 -19.48 -24.25 7.14
CA CYS A 252 -20.01 -25.62 7.14
C CYS A 252 -19.07 -26.64 6.46
N GLU A 253 -19.59 -27.41 5.50
CA GLU A 253 -18.90 -28.51 4.81
C GLU A 253 -18.18 -28.07 3.53
N LEU A 254 -17.92 -26.76 3.35
CA LEU A 254 -17.19 -26.31 2.16
C LEU A 254 -15.77 -26.85 2.13
N ASP A 255 -15.41 -27.46 1.01
CA ASP A 255 -14.05 -27.96 0.76
C ASP A 255 -13.22 -26.87 0.08
N SER A 256 -12.55 -26.05 0.90
CA SER A 256 -11.61 -25.04 0.41
C SER A 256 -10.52 -24.80 1.43
N ASP A 257 -9.28 -24.64 0.99
CA ASP A 257 -8.16 -24.29 1.86
C ASP A 257 -8.29 -22.86 2.43
N TYR A 258 -9.02 -21.98 1.74
CA TYR A 258 -9.08 -20.56 2.10
C TYR A 258 -10.02 -20.29 3.26
N VAL A 259 -9.58 -19.47 4.21
CA VAL A 259 -10.40 -19.01 5.33
C VAL A 259 -11.55 -18.12 4.84
N PHE A 260 -11.27 -17.25 3.87
CA PHE A 260 -12.27 -16.32 3.33
C PHE A 260 -12.65 -16.74 1.91
N VAL A 261 -13.90 -17.13 1.77
CA VAL A 261 -14.50 -17.62 0.51
C VAL A 261 -15.81 -16.92 0.19
N ASN A 262 -16.28 -17.06 -1.04
CA ASN A 262 -17.61 -16.62 -1.43
C ASN A 262 -18.65 -17.58 -0.86
N LEU A 263 -19.48 -17.12 0.08
CA LEU A 263 -20.56 -17.89 0.71
C LEU A 263 -21.96 -17.48 0.24
N PHE A 264 -22.12 -16.26 -0.27
CA PHE A 264 -23.41 -15.63 -0.51
C PHE A 264 -23.61 -15.23 -1.97
N ALA A 265 -22.65 -15.51 -2.81
CA ALA A 265 -22.70 -15.23 -4.25
C ALA A 265 -21.81 -16.20 -5.03
N GLU A 266 -22.21 -16.51 -6.24
CA GLU A 266 -21.39 -17.33 -7.14
C GLU A 266 -20.09 -16.60 -7.53
N PRO A 267 -19.02 -17.32 -7.78
CA PRO A 267 -18.87 -18.77 -7.56
C PRO A 267 -18.67 -19.12 -6.09
N TYR A 268 -19.53 -20.00 -5.56
CA TYR A 268 -19.49 -20.43 -4.15
C TYR A 268 -18.22 -21.21 -3.83
N GLY A 269 -17.69 -21.04 -2.61
CA GLY A 269 -16.47 -21.71 -2.14
C GLY A 269 -15.16 -21.19 -2.75
N GLU A 270 -15.21 -20.37 -3.79
CA GLU A 270 -13.99 -19.73 -4.30
C GLU A 270 -13.42 -18.71 -3.32
N ALA A 271 -12.10 -18.56 -3.36
CA ALA A 271 -11.37 -17.59 -2.54
C ALA A 271 -11.89 -16.16 -2.72
N LEU A 272 -12.23 -15.50 -1.62
CA LEU A 272 -12.80 -14.15 -1.62
C LEU A 272 -11.85 -13.13 -2.25
N ARG A 273 -12.34 -12.40 -3.25
CA ARG A 273 -11.56 -11.40 -3.98
C ARG A 273 -11.65 -10.03 -3.32
N TYR A 274 -10.64 -9.20 -3.55
CA TYR A 274 -10.58 -7.83 -3.02
C TYR A 274 -11.78 -6.96 -3.42
N GLN A 275 -12.37 -7.19 -4.61
CA GLN A 275 -13.57 -6.47 -5.06
C GLN A 275 -14.77 -6.73 -4.14
N ALA A 276 -14.98 -7.97 -3.69
CA ALA A 276 -16.06 -8.31 -2.77
C ALA A 276 -15.88 -7.62 -1.41
N VAL A 277 -14.64 -7.53 -0.91
CA VAL A 277 -14.36 -6.79 0.33
C VAL A 277 -14.58 -5.27 0.14
N ASN A 278 -14.27 -4.70 -1.02
CA ASN A 278 -14.60 -3.30 -1.29
C ASN A 278 -16.13 -3.05 -1.29
N GLN A 279 -16.92 -4.01 -1.77
CA GLN A 279 -18.37 -3.92 -1.69
C GLN A 279 -18.84 -4.01 -0.23
N LEU A 280 -18.25 -4.89 0.59
CA LEU A 280 -18.51 -4.93 2.03
C LEU A 280 -18.24 -3.57 2.69
N VAL A 281 -17.07 -2.97 2.43
CA VAL A 281 -16.73 -1.64 2.96
C VAL A 281 -17.78 -0.59 2.55
N ARG A 282 -18.25 -0.61 1.30
CA ARG A 282 -19.31 0.31 0.84
C ARG A 282 -20.63 0.09 1.60
N ARG A 283 -21.04 -1.17 1.80
CA ARG A 283 -22.25 -1.50 2.58
C ARG A 283 -22.14 -1.03 4.03
N LEU A 284 -21.00 -1.31 4.69
CA LEU A 284 -20.77 -0.88 6.07
C LEU A 284 -20.75 0.64 6.21
N ARG A 285 -20.13 1.38 5.28
CA ARG A 285 -20.19 2.85 5.25
C ARG A 285 -21.63 3.36 5.13
N ALA A 286 -22.43 2.76 4.26
CA ALA A 286 -23.82 3.16 4.06
C ALA A 286 -24.67 2.91 5.31
N ARG A 287 -24.43 1.81 6.04
CA ARG A 287 -25.20 1.44 7.25
C ARG A 287 -24.80 2.26 8.47
N THR A 288 -23.52 2.52 8.64
CA THR A 288 -23.01 3.14 9.88
C THR A 288 -22.76 4.64 9.74
N GLY A 289 -22.70 5.17 8.52
CA GLY A 289 -22.27 6.55 8.25
C GLY A 289 -20.77 6.79 8.49
N ILE A 290 -20.02 5.77 8.89
CA ILE A 290 -18.58 5.88 9.18
C ILE A 290 -17.78 5.82 7.88
N ASP A 291 -17.08 6.91 7.51
CA ASP A 291 -16.14 6.90 6.37
C ASP A 291 -14.82 6.26 6.78
N PHE A 292 -14.63 4.99 6.47
CA PHE A 292 -13.45 4.22 6.80
C PHE A 292 -12.85 3.49 5.60
N THR A 293 -11.60 3.07 5.75
CA THR A 293 -10.92 2.16 4.85
C THR A 293 -10.32 1.01 5.65
N LEU A 294 -10.11 -0.15 5.01
CA LEU A 294 -9.47 -1.29 5.68
C LEU A 294 -8.07 -0.93 6.22
N HIS A 295 -7.39 0.03 5.58
CA HIS A 295 -6.08 0.49 6.06
C HIS A 295 -6.18 1.30 7.36
N MET A 296 -7.31 1.96 7.61
CA MET A 296 -7.58 2.65 8.88
C MET A 296 -7.69 1.66 10.05
N LEU A 297 -8.29 0.47 9.88
CA LEU A 297 -8.29 -0.57 10.92
C LEU A 297 -6.87 -0.92 11.36
N ARG A 298 -5.95 -1.10 10.40
CA ARG A 298 -4.54 -1.35 10.69
C ARG A 298 -3.86 -0.16 11.39
N HIS A 299 -4.18 1.07 10.98
CA HIS A 299 -3.66 2.27 11.63
C HIS A 299 -4.16 2.40 13.06
N SER A 300 -5.46 2.11 13.29
CA SER A 300 -6.05 2.11 14.64
C SER A 300 -5.36 1.07 15.52
N CYS A 301 -5.25 -0.18 15.08
CA CYS A 301 -4.54 -1.24 15.80
C CYS A 301 -3.14 -0.79 16.22
N ALA A 302 -2.36 -0.25 15.29
CA ALA A 302 -1.00 0.22 15.59
C ALA A 302 -0.97 1.37 16.60
N THR A 303 -1.86 2.36 16.43
CA THR A 303 -1.94 3.54 17.30
C THR A 303 -2.38 3.15 18.70
N ASP A 304 -3.38 2.26 18.82
CA ASP A 304 -3.90 1.81 20.11
C ASP A 304 -2.85 0.99 20.88
N LEU A 305 -2.11 0.13 20.22
CA LEU A 305 -1.00 -0.61 20.84
C LEU A 305 0.09 0.34 21.36
N LEU A 306 0.46 1.35 20.56
CA LEU A 306 1.44 2.35 20.98
C LEU A 306 0.92 3.19 22.17
N ARG A 307 -0.36 3.59 22.17
CA ARG A 307 -1.00 4.29 23.30
C ARG A 307 -1.04 3.44 24.57
N GLN A 308 -1.19 2.12 24.42
CA GLN A 308 -1.10 1.17 25.54
C GLN A 308 0.34 0.93 26.01
N GLY A 309 1.34 1.57 25.41
CA GLY A 309 2.75 1.47 25.80
C GLY A 309 3.50 0.28 25.21
N VAL A 310 2.93 -0.37 24.18
CA VAL A 310 3.65 -1.43 23.48
C VAL A 310 4.80 -0.83 22.65
N GLY A 311 6.00 -1.36 22.81
CA GLY A 311 7.19 -0.86 22.13
C GLY A 311 7.06 -0.87 20.61
N VAL A 312 7.59 0.17 19.94
CA VAL A 312 7.52 0.36 18.47
C VAL A 312 8.04 -0.87 17.70
N ASP A 313 9.07 -1.53 18.22
CA ASP A 313 9.65 -2.73 17.57
C ASP A 313 8.70 -3.93 17.65
N VAL A 314 7.96 -4.07 18.75
CA VAL A 314 6.94 -5.12 18.92
C VAL A 314 5.79 -4.86 17.96
N VAL A 315 5.28 -3.62 17.91
CA VAL A 315 4.24 -3.20 16.97
C VAL A 315 4.70 -3.41 15.51
N ALA A 316 5.95 -3.07 15.18
CA ALA A 316 6.50 -3.30 13.85
C ALA A 316 6.51 -4.78 13.45
N LYS A 317 6.88 -5.68 14.37
CA LYS A 317 6.86 -7.13 14.16
C LYS A 317 5.42 -7.64 13.98
N LEU A 318 4.50 -7.24 14.85
CA LEU A 318 3.10 -7.63 14.79
C LEU A 318 2.47 -7.21 13.46
N LEU A 319 2.77 -6.00 13.01
CA LEU A 319 2.33 -5.49 11.71
C LEU A 319 3.09 -6.08 10.52
N THR A 320 4.04 -6.97 10.72
CA THR A 320 4.89 -7.51 9.64
C THR A 320 5.56 -6.41 8.80
N HIS A 321 6.08 -5.36 9.45
CA HIS A 321 6.86 -4.32 8.78
C HIS A 321 8.31 -4.77 8.61
N ARG A 322 8.90 -4.49 7.44
CA ARG A 322 10.32 -4.77 7.16
C ARG A 322 11.29 -3.96 8.05
N SER A 323 10.83 -2.84 8.61
CA SER A 323 11.65 -1.93 9.40
C SER A 323 10.77 -1.20 10.41
N SER A 324 11.26 -1.10 11.65
CA SER A 324 10.69 -0.24 12.70
C SER A 324 10.62 1.23 12.30
N THR A 325 11.50 1.68 11.41
CA THR A 325 11.47 3.03 10.82
C THR A 325 10.15 3.33 10.10
N THR A 326 9.55 2.33 9.43
CA THR A 326 8.24 2.49 8.78
C THR A 326 7.15 2.72 9.82
N THR A 327 7.17 1.99 10.92
CA THR A 327 6.23 2.15 12.04
C THR A 327 6.44 3.51 12.70
N SER A 328 7.68 3.85 13.04
CA SER A 328 8.04 5.14 13.63
C SER A 328 7.59 6.32 12.76
N GLN A 329 7.92 6.32 11.45
CA GLN A 329 7.56 7.42 10.56
C GLN A 329 6.05 7.56 10.30
N THR A 330 5.30 6.47 10.41
CA THR A 330 3.87 6.46 10.14
C THR A 330 3.04 6.76 11.39
N TYR A 331 3.47 6.26 12.55
CA TYR A 331 2.68 6.26 13.79
C TYR A 331 3.22 7.17 14.91
N VAL A 332 4.37 7.82 14.73
CA VAL A 332 4.93 8.82 15.66
C VAL A 332 4.13 10.16 15.62
N HIS A 333 2.87 10.13 15.23
CA HIS A 333 1.96 11.25 15.43
C HIS A 333 1.14 11.03 16.72
N LEU A 334 1.86 10.81 17.84
CA LEU A 334 1.32 11.00 19.17
C LEU A 334 0.94 12.48 19.27
N ASP A 335 -0.28 12.78 19.63
CA ASP A 335 -0.69 14.15 19.92
C ASP A 335 -0.07 14.63 21.24
N ALA A 336 -0.30 15.90 21.59
CA ALA A 336 0.25 16.46 22.83
C ALA A 336 -0.25 15.70 24.08
N THR A 337 -1.44 15.11 24.02
CA THR A 337 -2.04 14.34 25.11
C THR A 337 -1.34 12.99 25.25
N ASP A 338 -1.09 12.30 24.12
CA ASP A 338 -0.35 11.05 24.08
C ASP A 338 1.09 11.24 24.61
N LEU A 339 1.77 12.32 24.17
CA LEU A 339 3.11 12.67 24.67
C LEU A 339 3.13 12.95 26.18
N ARG A 340 2.11 13.65 26.67
CA ARG A 340 1.98 13.92 28.11
C ARG A 340 1.78 12.61 28.89
N ALA A 341 0.90 11.72 28.41
CA ALA A 341 0.65 10.43 29.05
C ALA A 341 1.93 9.57 29.12
N GLU A 342 2.75 9.58 28.06
CA GLU A 342 4.05 8.91 28.07
C GLU A 342 5.04 9.53 29.06
N LEU A 343 5.12 10.86 29.12
CA LEU A 343 6.01 11.55 30.04
C LEU A 343 5.60 11.35 31.52
N VAL A 344 4.30 11.26 31.81
CA VAL A 344 3.79 10.89 33.15
C VAL A 344 4.15 9.43 33.45
N ARG A 345 3.96 8.50 32.51
CA ARG A 345 4.29 7.08 32.68
C ARG A 345 5.80 6.87 32.90
N ALA A 346 6.63 7.65 32.21
CA ALA A 346 8.08 7.65 32.36
C ALA A 346 8.58 8.37 33.65
N GLY A 347 7.69 8.95 34.45
CA GLY A 347 8.03 9.68 35.67
C GLY A 347 8.71 11.04 35.42
N VAL A 348 8.58 11.59 34.21
CA VAL A 348 9.15 12.91 33.85
C VAL A 348 8.21 14.04 34.25
N PHE A 349 6.90 13.79 34.21
CA PHE A 349 5.88 14.74 34.67
C PHE A 349 5.10 14.16 35.84
N ASP A 350 4.74 15.03 36.81
CA ASP A 350 3.80 14.67 37.86
C ASP A 350 2.40 14.46 37.25
N GLY A 351 1.69 13.41 37.67
CA GLY A 351 0.36 13.04 37.20
C GLY A 351 -0.78 14.01 37.55
N GLY A 352 -0.47 15.24 37.94
CA GLY A 352 -1.46 16.26 38.21
C GLY A 352 -2.22 16.72 36.98
N ALA A 353 -3.57 16.72 37.07
CA ALA A 353 -4.42 17.31 36.04
C ALA A 353 -4.08 18.81 35.88
N PRO A 354 -4.12 19.37 34.66
CA PRO A 354 -4.01 20.80 34.48
C PRO A 354 -5.21 21.48 35.17
N SER A 355 -4.92 22.41 36.07
CA SER A 355 -5.89 23.30 36.70
C SER A 355 -6.61 24.18 35.68
#